data_c3611bd0cd8689350746b8a8b78a07dc
#
_entry.id   c3611bd0cd8689350746b8a8b78a07dc
#
_cell.length_a   1.000
_cell.length_b   1.000
_cell.length_c   1.000
_cell.angle_alpha   90.00
_cell.angle_beta   90.00
_cell.angle_gamma   90.00
#
_symmetry.space_group_name_H-M   'P 1'
#
loop_
_entity.id
_entity.type
_entity.pdbx_description
1 polymer ?
#
loop_
_entity_poly.entity_id
_entity_poly.type
_entity_poly.pdbx_seq_one_letter_code
_entity_poly.pdbx_strand_id
1 'polypeptide(L)'
;MNRFNILGLGTALPPHAISQNGYATFAATVVAPEACDSNNMPGLVQVLYRRAGVQTRHSVLLASSSEDEATAERFFRRAKNIDDRGPGTAERMNRYELEAGRLAATAASKALADAAIDPEHVTHLVTVSCSGFSAPGVDLYH
;
A
#
# COMPACT_ATOMS: atom_id res chain seq x y z
N MET A 1 -31.70 -19.62 -9.61
CA MET A 1 -30.37 -19.22 -9.12
C MET A 1 -30.26 -17.73 -9.32
N ASN A 2 -30.05 -16.96 -8.26
CA ASN A 2 -29.74 -15.55 -8.37
C ASN A 2 -28.35 -15.40 -8.99
N ARG A 3 -28.25 -14.69 -10.10
CA ARG A 3 -26.97 -14.39 -10.74
C ARG A 3 -26.49 -13.02 -10.25
N PHE A 4 -25.25 -12.96 -9.79
CA PHE A 4 -24.57 -11.70 -9.53
C PHE A 4 -23.90 -11.23 -10.83
N ASN A 5 -24.03 -9.94 -11.13
CA ASN A 5 -23.36 -9.32 -12.26
C ASN A 5 -22.41 -8.24 -11.74
N ILE A 6 -21.19 -8.22 -12.24
CA ILE A 6 -20.28 -7.09 -12.06
C ILE A 6 -20.62 -6.11 -13.19
N LEU A 7 -21.03 -4.89 -12.83
CA LEU A 7 -21.44 -3.86 -13.77
C LEU A 7 -20.31 -2.93 -14.15
N GLY A 8 -19.36 -2.71 -13.25
CA GLY A 8 -18.20 -1.88 -13.50
C GLY A 8 -17.06 -2.18 -12.54
N LEU A 9 -15.84 -1.82 -12.96
CA LEU A 9 -14.62 -1.98 -12.20
C LEU A 9 -13.80 -0.69 -12.24
N GLY A 10 -13.33 -0.26 -11.07
CA GLY A 10 -12.47 0.91 -10.94
C GLY A 10 -11.23 0.62 -10.10
N THR A 11 -10.10 1.14 -10.54
CA THR A 11 -8.84 1.01 -9.81
C THR A 11 -8.21 2.38 -9.57
N ALA A 12 -7.53 2.53 -8.42
CA ALA A 12 -6.72 3.68 -8.10
C ALA A 12 -5.37 3.21 -7.53
N LEU A 13 -4.32 3.89 -7.93
CA LEU A 13 -2.97 3.65 -7.44
C LEU A 13 -2.42 4.95 -6.86
N PRO A 14 -1.56 4.88 -5.83
CA PRO A 14 -0.76 6.01 -5.41
C PRO A 14 0.04 6.63 -6.55
N PRO A 15 0.32 7.96 -6.51
CA PRO A 15 0.95 8.65 -7.63
C PRO A 15 2.40 8.23 -7.88
N HIS A 16 3.10 7.80 -6.84
CA HIS A 16 4.51 7.42 -6.93
C HIS A 16 4.69 5.92 -6.98
N ALA A 17 5.63 5.50 -7.81
CA ALA A 17 5.96 4.11 -8.04
C ALA A 17 7.47 3.91 -8.10
N ILE A 18 7.92 2.75 -7.68
CA ILE A 18 9.32 2.32 -7.75
C ILE A 18 9.38 0.91 -8.33
N SER A 19 10.49 0.56 -8.97
CA SER A 19 10.69 -0.80 -9.46
C SER A 19 10.68 -1.82 -8.30
N GLN A 20 10.29 -3.05 -8.59
CA GLN A 20 10.34 -4.14 -7.61
C GLN A 20 11.77 -4.36 -7.07
N ASN A 21 12.79 -4.22 -7.93
CA ASN A 21 14.17 -4.35 -7.51
C ASN A 21 14.62 -3.20 -6.61
N GLY A 22 14.26 -1.96 -6.95
CA GLY A 22 14.54 -0.78 -6.11
C GLY A 22 13.90 -0.94 -4.73
N TYR A 23 12.64 -1.39 -4.68
CA TYR A 23 11.98 -1.63 -3.39
C TYR A 23 12.59 -2.79 -2.60
N ALA A 24 13.07 -3.84 -3.28
CA ALA A 24 13.78 -4.95 -2.62
C ALA A 24 15.09 -4.49 -1.98
N THR A 25 15.84 -3.63 -2.68
CA THR A 25 17.08 -3.02 -2.16
C THR A 25 16.77 -2.17 -0.92
N PHE A 26 15.77 -1.30 -1.01
CA PHE A 26 15.32 -0.51 0.13
C PHE A 26 14.89 -1.41 1.31
N ALA A 27 14.03 -2.40 1.07
CA ALA A 27 13.55 -3.31 2.12
C ALA A 27 14.70 -4.05 2.83
N ALA A 28 15.74 -4.41 2.09
CA ALA A 28 16.94 -5.02 2.67
C ALA A 28 17.70 -4.06 3.62
N THR A 29 17.61 -2.74 3.40
CA THR A 29 18.26 -1.76 4.29
C THR A 29 17.47 -1.51 5.58
N VAL A 30 16.17 -1.76 5.57
CA VAL A 30 15.29 -1.57 6.73
C VAL A 30 15.47 -2.68 7.78
N VAL A 31 15.85 -3.88 7.34
CA VAL A 31 16.06 -5.02 8.24
C VAL A 31 17.32 -4.81 9.06
N ALA A 32 17.24 -5.03 10.39
CA ALA A 32 18.39 -4.88 11.27
C ALA A 32 19.53 -5.83 10.88
N PRO A 33 20.77 -5.34 10.72
CA PRO A 33 21.90 -6.18 10.37
C PRO A 33 22.18 -7.29 11.39
N GLU A 34 21.84 -7.03 12.66
CA GLU A 34 22.08 -7.91 13.80
C GLU A 34 20.95 -8.94 14.02
N ALA A 35 19.81 -8.76 13.32
CA ALA A 35 18.64 -9.63 13.47
C ALA A 35 18.85 -11.02 12.85
N CYS A 36 19.92 -11.20 12.13
CA CYS A 36 20.19 -12.42 11.39
C CYS A 36 21.67 -12.77 11.46
N ASP A 37 21.96 -14.06 11.53
CA ASP A 37 23.25 -14.61 11.12
C ASP A 37 23.56 -14.05 9.73
N SER A 38 24.17 -13.00 9.77
CA SER A 38 24.49 -11.81 9.01
C SER A 38 24.69 -11.93 7.49
N ASN A 39 24.77 -13.11 6.92
CA ASN A 39 25.16 -13.23 5.50
C ASN A 39 24.03 -13.52 4.54
N ASN A 40 22.79 -13.79 5.00
CA ASN A 40 21.77 -14.32 4.10
C ASN A 40 20.41 -13.57 4.04
N MET A 41 20.14 -12.63 4.94
CA MET A 41 18.81 -11.95 4.95
C MET A 41 18.59 -10.95 3.81
N PRO A 42 19.58 -10.13 3.40
CA PRO A 42 19.40 -9.32 2.20
C PRO A 42 19.10 -10.19 0.98
N GLY A 43 19.71 -11.36 0.87
CA GLY A 43 19.45 -12.34 -0.18
C GLY A 43 18.05 -12.93 -0.11
N LEU A 44 17.56 -13.28 1.08
CA LEU A 44 16.20 -13.79 1.26
C LEU A 44 15.14 -12.74 0.90
N VAL A 45 15.29 -11.50 1.35
CA VAL A 45 14.38 -10.39 0.98
C VAL A 45 14.32 -10.26 -0.55
N GLN A 46 15.47 -10.20 -1.21
CA GLN A 46 15.52 -10.09 -2.66
C GLN A 46 14.87 -11.29 -3.37
N VAL A 47 15.05 -12.50 -2.86
CA VAL A 47 14.39 -13.70 -3.42
C VAL A 47 12.88 -13.63 -3.27
N LEU A 48 12.37 -13.23 -2.10
CA LEU A 48 10.93 -13.06 -1.86
C LEU A 48 10.32 -12.02 -2.79
N TYR A 49 10.97 -10.87 -2.93
CA TYR A 49 10.51 -9.82 -3.83
C TYR A 49 10.49 -10.29 -5.29
N ARG A 50 11.52 -10.98 -5.75
CA ARG A 50 11.60 -11.52 -7.11
C ARG A 50 10.51 -12.56 -7.37
N ARG A 51 10.23 -13.45 -6.41
CA ARG A 51 9.21 -14.50 -6.52
C ARG A 51 7.77 -13.96 -6.44
N ALA A 52 7.57 -12.74 -5.98
CA ALA A 52 6.25 -12.12 -5.88
C ALA A 52 5.60 -11.84 -7.26
N GLY A 53 6.36 -11.89 -8.37
CA GLY A 53 5.86 -11.67 -9.73
C GLY A 53 5.40 -10.22 -9.99
N VAL A 54 5.70 -9.29 -9.09
CA VAL A 54 5.39 -7.86 -9.22
C VAL A 54 6.54 -7.15 -9.91
N GLN A 55 6.26 -6.25 -10.83
CA GLN A 55 7.28 -5.46 -11.53
C GLN A 55 7.46 -4.07 -10.92
N THR A 56 6.35 -3.44 -10.55
CA THR A 56 6.30 -2.06 -10.04
C THR A 56 5.45 -2.02 -8.78
N ARG A 57 5.89 -1.24 -7.79
CA ARG A 57 5.16 -1.00 -6.55
C ARG A 57 4.78 0.47 -6.45
N HIS A 58 3.48 0.72 -6.33
CA HIS A 58 2.95 2.01 -5.96
C HIS A 58 2.78 2.09 -4.44
N SER A 59 3.12 3.23 -3.86
CA SER A 59 2.94 3.44 -2.42
C SER A 59 2.68 4.91 -2.12
N VAL A 60 1.76 5.16 -1.19
CA VAL A 60 1.52 6.49 -0.60
C VAL A 60 2.69 6.95 0.29
N LEU A 61 3.60 6.05 0.59
CA LEU A 61 4.76 6.33 1.43
C LEU A 61 5.93 6.90 0.62
N LEU A 62 5.94 6.71 -0.70
CA LEU A 62 6.99 7.24 -1.57
C LEU A 62 6.85 8.75 -1.72
N ALA A 63 7.94 9.47 -1.50
CA ALA A 63 7.99 10.92 -1.71
C ALA A 63 8.11 11.29 -3.21
N SER A 64 8.65 10.39 -4.02
CA SER A 64 8.80 10.55 -5.47
C SER A 64 8.91 9.17 -6.14
N SER A 65 8.90 9.15 -7.47
CA SER A 65 9.19 7.94 -8.26
C SER A 65 10.69 7.76 -8.55
N SER A 66 11.56 8.50 -7.86
CA SER A 66 13.00 8.31 -7.94
C SER A 66 13.41 7.00 -7.25
N GLU A 67 14.34 6.29 -7.84
CA GLU A 67 14.97 5.12 -7.23
C GLU A 67 16.06 5.49 -6.20
N ASP A 68 16.33 6.79 -6.01
CA ASP A 68 17.23 7.26 -4.98
C ASP A 68 16.67 6.94 -3.59
N GLU A 69 17.36 6.09 -2.86
CA GLU A 69 16.99 5.65 -1.52
C GLU A 69 16.79 6.79 -0.52
N ALA A 70 17.50 7.89 -0.69
CA ALA A 70 17.41 9.05 0.18
C ALA A 70 16.05 9.75 0.10
N THR A 71 15.32 9.59 -0.98
CA THR A 71 14.03 10.24 -1.24
C THR A 71 12.85 9.28 -1.25
N ALA A 72 13.09 7.98 -1.39
CA ALA A 72 12.06 7.00 -1.72
C ALA A 72 11.12 6.70 -0.55
N GLU A 73 11.63 6.61 0.68
CA GLU A 73 10.82 6.16 1.81
C GLU A 73 11.39 6.68 3.14
N ARG A 74 10.58 7.41 3.89
CA ARG A 74 10.96 7.91 5.22
C ARG A 74 10.14 7.30 6.35
N PHE A 75 9.07 6.62 6.04
CA PHE A 75 8.18 6.03 7.02
C PHE A 75 8.82 4.80 7.69
N PHE A 76 9.38 3.90 6.89
CA PHE A 76 10.18 2.79 7.39
C PHE A 76 11.64 3.22 7.50
N ARG A 77 12.15 3.37 8.71
CA ARG A 77 13.55 3.68 8.97
C ARG A 77 14.34 2.40 9.11
N ARG A 78 15.65 2.50 8.90
CA ARG A 78 16.56 1.39 9.21
C ARG A 78 16.40 0.99 10.67
N ALA A 79 16.19 -0.29 10.93
CA ALA A 79 16.07 -0.82 12.28
C ALA A 79 17.37 -0.56 13.08
N LYS A 80 17.21 -0.14 14.33
CA LYS A 80 18.34 0.16 15.23
C LYS A 80 18.93 -1.10 15.83
N ASN A 81 18.08 -2.08 16.10
CA ASN A 81 18.43 -3.37 16.69
C ASN A 81 17.36 -4.41 16.34
N ILE A 82 17.54 -5.65 16.83
CA ILE A 82 16.62 -6.77 16.55
C ILE A 82 15.19 -6.55 17.08
N ASP A 83 15.02 -5.74 18.12
CA ASP A 83 13.72 -5.46 18.72
C ASP A 83 12.99 -4.29 18.05
N ASP A 84 13.67 -3.54 17.18
CA ASP A 84 13.07 -2.44 16.42
C ASP A 84 12.19 -2.99 15.30
N ARG A 85 10.89 -2.92 15.55
CA ARG A 85 9.86 -3.40 14.61
C ARG A 85 9.34 -2.33 13.66
N GLY A 86 10.03 -1.20 13.59
CA GLY A 86 9.63 -0.06 12.75
C GLY A 86 8.39 0.67 13.28
N PRO A 87 7.63 1.35 12.40
CA PRO A 87 6.48 2.16 12.79
C PRO A 87 5.43 1.36 13.55
N GLY A 88 4.95 1.93 14.65
CA GLY A 88 3.90 1.34 15.47
C GLY A 88 2.52 1.32 14.78
N THR A 89 1.56 0.62 15.39
CA THR A 89 0.20 0.54 14.85
C THR A 89 -0.43 1.93 14.71
N ALA A 90 -0.27 2.82 15.69
CA ALA A 90 -0.82 4.17 15.65
C ALA A 90 -0.27 4.98 14.47
N GLU A 91 1.04 4.92 14.20
CA GLU A 91 1.64 5.62 13.07
C GLU A 91 1.11 5.09 11.73
N ARG A 92 0.94 3.77 11.61
CA ARG A 92 0.38 3.14 10.42
C ARG A 92 -1.08 3.53 10.20
N MET A 93 -1.88 3.56 11.27
CA MET A 93 -3.30 3.96 11.18
C MET A 93 -3.45 5.42 10.84
N ASN A 94 -2.65 6.32 11.41
CA ASN A 94 -2.65 7.74 11.03
C ASN A 94 -2.33 7.90 9.52
N ARG A 95 -1.38 7.14 9.00
CA ARG A 95 -1.09 7.20 7.57
C ARG A 95 -2.22 6.64 6.71
N TYR A 96 -2.84 5.56 7.14
CA TYR A 96 -4.01 5.00 6.48
C TYR A 96 -5.17 5.98 6.41
N GLU A 97 -5.49 6.64 7.52
CA GLU A 97 -6.55 7.64 7.61
C GLU A 97 -6.34 8.80 6.63
N LEU A 98 -5.11 9.28 6.50
CA LEU A 98 -4.77 10.37 5.60
C LEU A 98 -4.90 10.01 4.10
N GLU A 99 -4.67 8.77 3.73
CA GLU A 99 -4.47 8.40 2.32
C GLU A 99 -5.57 7.49 1.75
N ALA A 100 -6.17 6.63 2.57
CA ALA A 100 -7.05 5.58 2.07
C ALA A 100 -8.34 6.13 1.47
N GLY A 101 -8.93 7.16 2.08
CA GLY A 101 -10.19 7.76 1.61
C GLY A 101 -10.09 8.29 0.19
N ARG A 102 -9.03 9.04 -0.11
CA ARG A 102 -8.80 9.59 -1.46
C ARG A 102 -8.63 8.51 -2.52
N LEU A 103 -7.91 7.44 -2.21
CA LEU A 103 -7.73 6.31 -3.14
C LEU A 103 -9.05 5.56 -3.34
N ALA A 104 -9.79 5.32 -2.26
CA ALA A 104 -11.09 4.65 -2.31
C ALA A 104 -12.10 5.45 -3.14
N ALA A 105 -12.22 6.76 -2.92
CA ALA A 105 -13.10 7.63 -3.68
C ALA A 105 -12.75 7.64 -5.18
N THR A 106 -11.45 7.68 -5.50
CA THR A 106 -10.99 7.63 -6.90
C THR A 106 -11.35 6.30 -7.57
N ALA A 107 -11.17 5.18 -6.87
CA ALA A 107 -11.53 3.86 -7.40
C ALA A 107 -13.03 3.72 -7.57
N ALA A 108 -13.82 4.16 -6.58
CA ALA A 108 -15.28 4.13 -6.64
C ALA A 108 -15.83 4.97 -7.80
N SER A 109 -15.34 6.21 -7.98
CA SER A 109 -15.76 7.07 -9.10
C SER A 109 -15.49 6.44 -10.45
N LYS A 110 -14.34 5.78 -10.63
CA LYS A 110 -14.02 5.06 -11.86
C LYS A 110 -14.93 3.86 -12.09
N ALA A 111 -15.27 3.10 -11.02
CA ALA A 111 -16.16 1.96 -11.13
C ALA A 111 -17.58 2.38 -11.51
N LEU A 112 -18.08 3.48 -10.95
CA LEU A 112 -19.39 4.05 -11.29
C LEU A 112 -19.43 4.55 -12.73
N ALA A 113 -18.36 5.21 -13.19
CA ALA A 113 -18.23 5.66 -14.56
C ALA A 113 -18.18 4.49 -15.56
N ASP A 114 -17.45 3.44 -15.26
CA ASP A 114 -17.38 2.22 -16.08
C ASP A 114 -18.73 1.49 -16.13
N ALA A 115 -19.46 1.48 -15.02
CA ALA A 115 -20.81 0.91 -14.95
C ALA A 115 -21.90 1.80 -15.59
N ALA A 116 -21.60 3.06 -15.88
CA ALA A 116 -22.57 4.09 -16.26
C ALA A 116 -23.74 4.21 -15.25
N ILE A 117 -23.42 4.13 -13.95
CA ILE A 117 -24.38 4.20 -12.84
C ILE A 117 -24.16 5.52 -12.07
N ASP A 118 -25.27 6.19 -11.78
CA ASP A 118 -25.30 7.36 -10.91
C ASP A 118 -25.06 6.93 -9.45
N PRO A 119 -24.21 7.65 -8.68
CA PRO A 119 -24.00 7.39 -7.26
C PRO A 119 -25.30 7.27 -6.43
N GLU A 120 -26.34 8.01 -6.78
CA GLU A 120 -27.64 7.94 -6.09
C GLU A 120 -28.33 6.57 -6.17
N HIS A 121 -27.94 5.73 -7.11
CA HIS A 121 -28.47 4.37 -7.25
C HIS A 121 -27.69 3.32 -6.44
N VAL A 122 -26.60 3.73 -5.75
CA VAL A 122 -25.85 2.81 -4.88
C VAL A 122 -26.60 2.65 -3.56
N THR A 123 -27.04 1.44 -3.28
CA THR A 123 -27.80 1.13 -2.06
C THR A 123 -26.95 0.57 -0.93
N HIS A 124 -25.81 -0.03 -1.25
CA HIS A 124 -24.92 -0.65 -0.28
C HIS A 124 -23.46 -0.37 -0.66
N LEU A 125 -22.67 0.00 0.34
CA LEU A 125 -21.23 0.14 0.23
C LEU A 125 -20.57 -0.86 1.16
N VAL A 126 -19.63 -1.64 0.62
CA VAL A 126 -18.83 -2.59 1.41
C VAL A 126 -17.36 -2.22 1.25
N THR A 127 -16.72 -1.85 2.36
CA THR A 127 -15.30 -1.56 2.40
C THR A 127 -14.55 -2.73 3.04
N VAL A 128 -13.42 -3.12 2.46
CA VAL A 128 -12.59 -4.22 2.97
C VAL A 128 -11.14 -3.75 3.06
N SER A 129 -10.55 -3.94 4.23
CA SER A 129 -9.13 -3.68 4.47
C SER A 129 -8.52 -4.83 5.27
N CYS A 130 -7.27 -5.21 4.95
CA CYS A 130 -6.60 -6.30 5.67
C CYS A 130 -6.05 -5.86 7.04
N SER A 131 -5.65 -4.59 7.19
CA SER A 131 -4.99 -4.11 8.42
C SER A 131 -5.23 -2.63 8.72
N GLY A 132 -5.74 -1.86 7.75
CA GLY A 132 -6.05 -0.44 7.95
C GLY A 132 -7.47 -0.26 8.48
N PHE A 133 -7.63 0.63 9.46
CA PHE A 133 -8.93 1.09 9.92
C PHE A 133 -8.83 2.54 10.42
N SER A 134 -9.93 3.26 10.36
CA SER A 134 -10.09 4.61 10.91
C SER A 134 -11.51 4.79 11.40
N ALA A 135 -11.71 5.75 12.30
CA ALA A 135 -13.02 6.19 12.75
C ALA A 135 -13.06 7.73 12.75
N PRO A 136 -13.82 8.38 11.84
CA PRO A 136 -14.75 7.77 10.87
C PRO A 136 -14.04 6.93 9.80
N GLY A 137 -14.78 5.96 9.21
CA GLY A 137 -14.27 5.07 8.19
C GLY A 137 -14.05 5.76 6.82
N VAL A 138 -13.41 5.04 5.89
CA VAL A 138 -13.15 5.55 4.52
C VAL A 138 -14.43 5.81 3.72
N ASP A 139 -15.55 5.26 4.14
CA ASP A 139 -16.90 5.44 3.61
C ASP A 139 -17.46 6.85 3.87
N LEU A 140 -16.92 7.58 4.83
CA LEU A 140 -17.28 8.97 5.17
C LEU A 140 -16.28 10.01 4.63
N TYR A 141 -15.41 9.61 3.71
CA TYR A 141 -14.48 10.53 3.07
C TYR A 141 -15.23 11.49 2.12
N HIS A 142 -15.07 12.80 2.34
CA HIS A 142 -15.66 13.89 1.56
C HIS A 142 -14.61 14.63 0.72
#